data_d2ee1576419e4bcf8a9ea9a6e349e6e1
#
_entry.id   d2ee1576419e4bcf8a9ea9a6e349e6e1
#
_cell.length_a   1.000
_cell.length_b   1.000
_cell.length_c   1.000
_cell.angle_alpha   90.00
_cell.angle_beta   90.00
_cell.angle_gamma   90.00
#
_symmetry.space_group_name_H-M   'P 1'
#
loop_
_entity.id
_entity.type
_entity.pdbx_description
1 polymer ?
#
loop_
_entity_poly.entity_id
_entity_poly.type
_entity_poly.pdbx_seq_one_letter_code
_entity_poly.pdbx_strand_id
1 'polypeptide(L)'
;MLLPNLIASRQGRLIAFFFLYMTEGIPLGFTSTTMAVQMKRAGIGEKAIGIFVASLYLPWAWKWLMGPIVDLVYSNRLGARRGWILGTQIMMVLTLLICMPIELSSDNLQLITLLILIHNLFCATQDVAIDALACNVLSEKERGLANGLMFAGQTLGVPLGGACVLYLIEGIDLWWLPALRDGIPVQSAYWFVIACILLVTTLVVLPMKEIPHERRNTSRDRLQTAKTEIVSYITTTWKSFVGKSVARYGLLFALLPAGANGLSLALQKTVAVEIGFSDGDIADLEVASSILWAVMCVLGGIISDRLG
;
A
#
# COMPACT_ATOMS: atom_id res chain seq x y z
N MET A 1 30.36 -1.84 2.75
CA MET A 1 29.92 -0.81 1.78
C MET A 1 28.62 -0.22 2.31
N LEU A 2 28.58 1.06 2.65
CA LEU A 2 27.33 1.68 3.12
C LEU A 2 26.42 1.88 1.90
N LEU A 3 25.17 1.43 2.01
CA LEU A 3 24.17 1.63 0.96
C LEU A 3 23.92 3.12 0.73
N PRO A 4 23.72 3.56 -0.52
CA PRO A 4 23.56 4.97 -0.86
C PRO A 4 22.21 5.51 -0.30
N ASN A 5 22.21 6.78 0.12
CA ASN A 5 20.98 7.49 0.45
C ASN A 5 20.20 7.82 -0.83
N LEU A 6 19.20 7.00 -1.16
CA LEU A 6 18.44 7.15 -2.40
C LEU A 6 17.73 8.49 -2.52
N ILE A 7 17.23 9.07 -1.41
CA ILE A 7 16.51 10.35 -1.47
C ILE A 7 17.41 11.56 -1.77
N ALA A 8 18.74 11.38 -1.75
CA ALA A 8 19.67 12.45 -2.05
C ALA A 8 19.75 12.82 -3.55
N SER A 9 19.36 11.92 -4.45
CA SER A 9 19.40 12.17 -5.89
C SER A 9 18.01 12.02 -6.51
N ARG A 10 17.78 12.69 -7.66
CA ARG A 10 16.49 12.60 -8.38
C ARG A 10 16.13 11.15 -8.73
N GLN A 11 17.05 10.43 -9.37
CA GLN A 11 16.82 9.04 -9.76
C GLN A 11 16.60 8.13 -8.54
N GLY A 12 17.38 8.36 -7.49
CA GLY A 12 17.22 7.61 -6.24
C GLY A 12 15.85 7.85 -5.59
N ARG A 13 15.33 9.09 -5.58
CA ARG A 13 13.99 9.40 -5.09
C ARG A 13 12.91 8.64 -5.88
N LEU A 14 12.97 8.68 -7.20
CA LEU A 14 12.02 7.98 -8.07
C LEU A 14 12.02 6.47 -7.81
N ILE A 15 13.20 5.86 -7.71
CA ILE A 15 13.36 4.43 -7.37
C ILE A 15 12.84 4.14 -5.96
N ALA A 16 13.18 4.97 -4.98
CA ALA A 16 12.74 4.78 -3.60
C ALA A 16 11.22 4.81 -3.48
N PHE A 17 10.55 5.80 -4.08
CA PHE A 17 9.10 5.92 -4.03
C PHE A 17 8.38 4.79 -4.76
N PHE A 18 8.90 4.31 -5.89
CA PHE A 18 8.38 3.13 -6.57
C PHE A 18 8.37 1.90 -5.66
N PHE A 19 9.51 1.59 -5.03
CA PHE A 19 9.61 0.42 -4.15
C PHE A 19 8.86 0.60 -2.81
N LEU A 20 8.77 1.80 -2.28
CA LEU A 20 7.98 2.07 -1.08
C LEU A 20 6.50 1.76 -1.33
N TYR A 21 5.92 2.20 -2.44
CA TYR A 21 4.55 1.89 -2.81
C TYR A 21 4.34 0.42 -3.20
N MET A 22 5.36 -0.24 -3.73
CA MET A 22 5.30 -1.68 -3.95
C MET A 22 5.11 -2.47 -2.65
N THR A 23 5.66 -1.99 -1.51
CA THR A 23 5.40 -2.62 -0.19
C THR A 23 3.97 -2.49 0.30
N GLU A 24 3.13 -1.72 -0.37
CA GLU A 24 1.69 -1.63 -0.11
C GLU A 24 0.92 -2.56 -1.05
N GLY A 25 1.31 -2.59 -2.33
CA GLY A 25 0.67 -3.43 -3.33
C GLY A 25 0.85 -4.92 -3.07
N ILE A 26 2.04 -5.37 -2.67
CA ILE A 26 2.32 -6.79 -2.42
C ILE A 26 1.44 -7.36 -1.30
N PRO A 27 1.35 -6.76 -0.09
CA PRO A 27 0.44 -7.24 0.94
C PRO A 27 -1.04 -7.15 0.54
N LEU A 28 -1.42 -6.11 -0.19
CA LEU A 28 -2.79 -5.98 -0.69
C LEU A 28 -3.15 -7.13 -1.64
N GLY A 29 -2.29 -7.46 -2.61
CA GLY A 29 -2.48 -8.60 -3.51
C GLY A 29 -2.50 -9.94 -2.76
N PHE A 30 -1.60 -10.12 -1.79
CA PHE A 30 -1.57 -11.31 -0.96
C PHE A 30 -2.88 -11.49 -0.18
N THR A 31 -3.37 -10.45 0.47
CA THR A 31 -4.58 -10.53 1.29
C THR A 31 -5.86 -10.60 0.47
N SER A 32 -5.99 -9.79 -0.59
CA SER A 32 -7.21 -9.72 -1.38
C SER A 32 -7.36 -10.84 -2.43
N THR A 33 -6.24 -11.44 -2.87
CA THR A 33 -6.25 -12.49 -3.89
C THR A 33 -5.82 -13.83 -3.31
N THR A 34 -4.56 -13.95 -2.84
CA THR A 34 -4.03 -15.24 -2.37
C THR A 34 -4.81 -15.77 -1.18
N MET A 35 -4.97 -14.96 -0.12
CA MET A 35 -5.72 -15.42 1.07
C MET A 35 -7.18 -15.71 0.75
N ALA A 36 -7.84 -14.90 -0.07
CA ALA A 36 -9.23 -15.12 -0.47
C ALA A 36 -9.41 -16.46 -1.23
N VAL A 37 -8.50 -16.79 -2.16
CA VAL A 37 -8.49 -18.08 -2.87
C VAL A 37 -8.26 -19.23 -1.89
N GLN A 38 -7.28 -19.11 -0.98
CA GLN A 38 -6.99 -20.15 0.01
C GLN A 38 -8.14 -20.34 1.02
N MET A 39 -8.84 -19.25 1.42
CA MET A 39 -10.06 -19.33 2.23
C MET A 39 -11.15 -20.10 1.50
N LYS A 40 -11.33 -19.89 0.19
CA LYS A 40 -12.29 -20.65 -0.63
C LYS A 40 -11.93 -22.13 -0.68
N ARG A 41 -10.64 -22.45 -0.88
CA ARG A 41 -10.13 -23.83 -0.84
C ARG A 41 -10.32 -24.51 0.54
N ALA A 42 -10.24 -23.73 1.62
CA ALA A 42 -10.53 -24.18 3.00
C ALA A 42 -12.04 -24.33 3.30
N GLY A 43 -12.92 -24.11 2.31
CA GLY A 43 -14.37 -24.29 2.46
C GLY A 43 -15.09 -23.11 3.13
N ILE A 44 -14.44 -21.96 3.29
CA ILE A 44 -15.06 -20.75 3.84
C ILE A 44 -16.07 -20.20 2.82
N GLY A 45 -17.25 -19.83 3.30
CA GLY A 45 -18.36 -19.37 2.45
C GLY A 45 -18.07 -18.01 1.79
N GLU A 46 -18.55 -17.82 0.56
CA GLU A 46 -18.29 -16.60 -0.26
C GLU A 46 -18.67 -15.29 0.41
N LYS A 47 -19.80 -15.28 1.16
CA LYS A 47 -20.21 -14.10 1.93
C LYS A 47 -19.17 -13.69 2.96
N ALA A 48 -18.57 -14.65 3.65
CA ALA A 48 -17.56 -14.40 4.69
C ALA A 48 -16.24 -13.91 4.05
N ILE A 49 -15.84 -14.49 2.92
CA ILE A 49 -14.69 -14.03 2.13
C ILE A 49 -14.93 -12.60 1.61
N GLY A 50 -16.12 -12.32 1.10
CA GLY A 50 -16.48 -10.97 0.65
C GLY A 50 -16.40 -9.93 1.76
N ILE A 51 -16.86 -10.25 2.96
CA ILE A 51 -16.74 -9.38 4.14
C ILE A 51 -15.26 -9.17 4.52
N PHE A 52 -14.46 -10.24 4.51
CA PHE A 52 -13.03 -10.16 4.75
C PHE A 52 -12.37 -9.20 3.75
N VAL A 53 -12.54 -9.40 2.44
CA VAL A 53 -11.96 -8.55 1.39
C VAL A 53 -12.45 -7.11 1.50
N ALA A 54 -13.74 -6.88 1.76
CA ALA A 54 -14.28 -5.54 1.95
C ALA A 54 -13.65 -4.83 3.17
N SER A 55 -13.36 -5.56 4.25
CA SER A 55 -12.74 -5.01 5.45
C SER A 55 -11.32 -4.48 5.22
N LEU A 56 -10.60 -4.99 4.20
CA LEU A 56 -9.23 -4.57 3.88
C LEU A 56 -9.14 -3.07 3.56
N TYR A 57 -10.21 -2.49 3.03
CA TYR A 57 -10.25 -1.08 2.62
C TYR A 57 -10.66 -0.11 3.75
N LEU A 58 -11.11 -0.61 4.90
CA LEU A 58 -11.53 0.24 6.01
C LEU A 58 -10.43 1.19 6.52
N PRO A 59 -9.16 0.76 6.72
CA PRO A 59 -8.10 1.66 7.17
C PRO A 59 -7.84 2.80 6.18
N TRP A 60 -7.99 2.53 4.87
CA TRP A 60 -7.79 3.51 3.81
C TRP A 60 -8.86 4.60 3.80
N ALA A 61 -10.10 4.27 4.16
CA ALA A 61 -11.18 5.25 4.32
C ALA A 61 -10.92 6.24 5.47
N TRP A 62 -10.17 5.83 6.48
CA TRP A 62 -9.85 6.62 7.67
C TRP A 62 -8.42 7.15 7.69
N LYS A 63 -7.61 6.94 6.62
CA LYS A 63 -6.19 7.32 6.59
C LYS A 63 -5.94 8.80 6.85
N TRP A 64 -6.90 9.67 6.54
CA TRP A 64 -6.81 11.11 6.80
C TRP A 64 -6.62 11.45 8.30
N LEU A 65 -7.07 10.57 9.21
CA LEU A 65 -6.84 10.72 10.65
C LEU A 65 -5.37 10.47 11.03
N MET A 66 -4.63 9.72 10.21
CA MET A 66 -3.21 9.42 10.47
C MET A 66 -2.30 10.61 10.13
N GLY A 67 -2.74 11.51 9.23
CA GLY A 67 -1.96 12.69 8.83
C GLY A 67 -1.46 13.52 10.02
N PRO A 68 -2.35 14.05 10.88
CA PRO A 68 -1.94 14.78 12.07
C PRO A 68 -1.02 14.00 13.01
N ILE A 69 -1.23 12.68 13.14
CA ILE A 69 -0.41 11.82 14.01
C ILE A 69 1.01 11.73 13.45
N VAL A 70 1.14 11.45 12.15
CA VAL A 70 2.43 11.37 11.45
C VAL A 70 3.16 12.72 11.46
N ASP A 71 2.43 13.83 11.41
CA ASP A 71 3.01 15.18 11.42
C ASP A 71 3.48 15.62 12.80
N LEU A 72 2.76 15.27 13.86
CA LEU A 72 3.00 15.74 15.22
C LEU A 72 3.94 14.82 16.01
N VAL A 73 3.87 13.51 15.75
CA VAL A 73 4.64 12.50 16.49
C VAL A 73 5.80 12.01 15.63
N TYR A 74 7.01 12.50 15.90
CA TYR A 74 8.20 12.09 15.15
C TYR A 74 9.47 12.07 16.01
N SER A 75 10.49 11.38 15.51
CA SER A 75 11.81 11.29 16.12
C SER A 75 12.87 11.87 15.19
N ASN A 76 13.55 12.93 15.62
CA ASN A 76 14.66 13.51 14.86
C ASN A 76 15.86 12.55 14.71
N ARG A 77 15.97 11.53 15.60
CA ARG A 77 17.07 10.54 15.52
C ARG A 77 16.84 9.52 14.41
N LEU A 78 15.58 9.12 14.21
CA LEU A 78 15.20 8.15 13.17
C LEU A 78 14.85 8.80 11.83
N GLY A 79 14.67 10.12 11.81
CA GLY A 79 14.03 10.86 10.73
C GLY A 79 12.53 10.99 10.98
N ALA A 80 11.94 12.12 10.60
CA ALA A 80 10.54 12.39 10.90
C ALA A 80 9.61 11.41 10.16
N ARG A 81 9.76 11.24 8.86
CA ARG A 81 8.94 10.34 8.04
C ARG A 81 9.55 8.94 7.95
N ARG A 82 10.87 8.86 7.82
CA ARG A 82 11.59 7.58 7.83
C ARG A 82 11.29 6.76 9.08
N GLY A 83 11.21 7.40 10.25
CA GLY A 83 10.88 6.72 11.51
C GLY A 83 9.51 6.05 11.47
N TRP A 84 8.51 6.72 10.87
CA TRP A 84 7.17 6.16 10.66
C TRP A 84 7.18 5.01 9.65
N ILE A 85 7.82 5.19 8.48
CA ILE A 85 7.92 4.15 7.45
C ILE A 85 8.59 2.89 8.03
N LEU A 86 9.72 3.06 8.75
CA LEU A 86 10.41 1.95 9.38
C LEU A 86 9.55 1.25 10.44
N GLY A 87 8.92 2.02 11.32
CA GLY A 87 8.07 1.49 12.39
C GLY A 87 6.87 0.72 11.83
N THR A 88 6.19 1.28 10.85
CA THR A 88 5.02 0.63 10.21
C THR A 88 5.41 -0.63 9.45
N GLN A 89 6.54 -0.64 8.70
CA GLN A 89 7.03 -1.85 8.03
C GLN A 89 7.39 -2.98 9.03
N ILE A 90 8.00 -2.63 10.16
CA ILE A 90 8.25 -3.61 11.24
C ILE A 90 6.92 -4.18 11.76
N MET A 91 5.93 -3.33 12.02
CA MET A 91 4.63 -3.78 12.51
C MET A 91 3.86 -4.60 11.46
N MET A 92 3.99 -4.27 10.17
CA MET A 92 3.46 -5.08 9.07
C MET A 92 4.08 -6.48 9.05
N VAL A 93 5.39 -6.58 9.19
CA VAL A 93 6.09 -7.86 9.29
C VAL A 93 5.64 -8.65 10.52
N LEU A 94 5.56 -8.01 11.68
CA LEU A 94 5.13 -8.67 12.92
C LEU A 94 3.69 -9.20 12.82
N THR A 95 2.77 -8.44 12.25
CA THR A 95 1.38 -8.89 12.08
C THR A 95 1.29 -10.09 11.12
N LEU A 96 2.08 -10.12 10.04
CA LEU A 96 2.15 -11.28 9.15
C LEU A 96 2.76 -12.50 9.84
N LEU A 97 3.82 -12.33 10.65
CA LEU A 97 4.42 -13.42 11.43
C LEU A 97 3.44 -14.01 12.46
N ILE A 98 2.61 -13.17 13.09
CA ILE A 98 1.58 -13.63 14.03
C ILE A 98 0.45 -14.34 13.27
N CYS A 99 0.09 -13.89 12.08
CA CYS A 99 -0.97 -14.48 11.27
C CYS A 99 -0.56 -15.82 10.65
N MET A 100 0.71 -15.98 10.29
CA MET A 100 1.25 -17.14 9.57
C MET A 100 0.94 -18.51 10.18
N PRO A 101 1.06 -18.76 11.50
CA PRO A 101 0.77 -20.07 12.09
C PRO A 101 -0.73 -20.34 12.25
N ILE A 102 -1.60 -19.37 11.98
CA ILE A 102 -3.05 -19.53 12.18
C ILE A 102 -3.64 -20.23 10.95
N GLU A 103 -4.29 -21.37 11.19
CA GLU A 103 -4.96 -22.12 10.12
C GLU A 103 -6.14 -21.32 9.54
N LEU A 104 -6.23 -21.33 8.20
CA LEU A 104 -7.35 -20.73 7.46
C LEU A 104 -8.60 -21.60 7.62
N SER A 105 -9.43 -21.29 8.61
CA SER A 105 -10.68 -21.98 8.91
C SER A 105 -11.78 -21.00 9.25
N SER A 106 -13.03 -21.45 9.23
CA SER A 106 -14.17 -20.64 9.65
C SER A 106 -14.06 -20.18 11.11
N ASP A 107 -13.48 -20.99 11.98
CA ASP A 107 -13.34 -20.70 13.40
C ASP A 107 -12.29 -19.59 13.64
N ASN A 108 -11.24 -19.54 12.84
CA ASN A 108 -10.17 -18.57 12.97
C ASN A 108 -10.41 -17.30 12.12
N LEU A 109 -11.44 -17.27 11.29
CA LEU A 109 -11.66 -16.19 10.31
C LEU A 109 -11.74 -14.80 10.96
N GLN A 110 -12.38 -14.68 12.11
CA GLN A 110 -12.49 -13.40 12.83
C GLN A 110 -11.14 -12.91 13.32
N LEU A 111 -10.33 -13.81 13.88
CA LEU A 111 -8.97 -13.48 14.35
C LEU A 111 -8.06 -13.08 13.19
N ILE A 112 -8.09 -13.84 12.09
CA ILE A 112 -7.33 -13.54 10.87
C ILE A 112 -7.75 -12.18 10.31
N THR A 113 -9.07 -11.92 10.22
CA THR A 113 -9.60 -10.65 9.73
C THR A 113 -9.11 -9.48 10.61
N LEU A 114 -9.14 -9.63 11.92
CA LEU A 114 -8.65 -8.61 12.85
C LEU A 114 -7.14 -8.34 12.66
N LEU A 115 -6.34 -9.39 12.57
CA LEU A 115 -4.87 -9.25 12.38
C LEU A 115 -4.54 -8.58 11.05
N ILE A 116 -5.23 -8.97 9.97
CA ILE A 116 -5.04 -8.34 8.66
C ILE A 116 -5.57 -6.90 8.63
N LEU A 117 -6.65 -6.61 9.36
CA LEU A 117 -7.13 -5.23 9.52
C LEU A 117 -6.09 -4.36 10.24
N ILE A 118 -5.45 -4.88 11.29
CA ILE A 118 -4.35 -4.21 12.00
C ILE A 118 -3.15 -4.04 11.05
N HIS A 119 -2.81 -5.07 10.27
CA HIS A 119 -1.77 -4.99 9.24
C HIS A 119 -2.04 -3.84 8.27
N ASN A 120 -3.27 -3.76 7.72
CA ASN A 120 -3.66 -2.72 6.79
C ASN A 120 -3.72 -1.32 7.44
N LEU A 121 -3.97 -1.22 8.74
CA LEU A 121 -3.86 0.04 9.47
C LEU A 121 -2.41 0.56 9.44
N PHE A 122 -1.43 -0.31 9.65
CA PHE A 122 -0.02 0.06 9.52
C PHE A 122 0.35 0.39 8.06
N CYS A 123 -0.19 -0.35 7.09
CA CYS A 123 0.01 -0.09 5.67
C CYS A 123 -0.53 1.31 5.29
N ALA A 124 -1.77 1.65 5.70
CA ALA A 124 -2.36 2.97 5.45
C ALA A 124 -1.61 4.11 6.18
N THR A 125 -1.06 3.83 7.37
CA THR A 125 -0.22 4.80 8.09
C THR A 125 1.13 5.00 7.39
N GLN A 126 1.70 3.93 6.84
CA GLN A 126 2.91 3.98 6.03
C GLN A 126 2.70 4.86 4.79
N ASP A 127 1.60 4.66 4.07
CA ASP A 127 1.22 5.45 2.88
C ASP A 127 1.19 6.95 3.20
N VAL A 128 0.55 7.36 4.30
CA VAL A 128 0.56 8.76 4.76
C VAL A 128 1.99 9.27 5.01
N ALA A 129 2.85 8.44 5.61
CA ALA A 129 4.23 8.84 5.88
C ALA A 129 5.07 8.97 4.61
N ILE A 130 4.84 8.09 3.61
CA ILE A 130 5.50 8.14 2.30
C ILE A 130 5.04 9.38 1.54
N ASP A 131 3.73 9.68 1.51
CA ASP A 131 3.17 10.86 0.88
C ASP A 131 3.74 12.15 1.50
N ALA A 132 3.81 12.21 2.83
CA ALA A 132 4.42 13.33 3.53
C ALA A 132 5.93 13.46 3.24
N LEU A 133 6.66 12.35 3.10
CA LEU A 133 8.05 12.35 2.67
C LEU A 133 8.16 12.89 1.24
N ALA A 134 7.32 12.43 0.33
CA ALA A 134 7.29 12.87 -1.07
C ALA A 134 7.08 14.40 -1.17
N CYS A 135 6.12 14.94 -0.42
CA CYS A 135 5.88 16.38 -0.36
C CYS A 135 7.10 17.18 0.12
N ASN A 136 7.92 16.59 1.01
CA ASN A 136 9.10 17.26 1.58
C ASN A 136 10.34 17.21 0.67
N VAL A 137 10.52 16.13 -0.10
CA VAL A 137 11.78 15.89 -0.82
C VAL A 137 11.67 16.05 -2.34
N LEU A 138 10.45 16.03 -2.91
CA LEU A 138 10.25 16.19 -4.34
C LEU A 138 10.09 17.65 -4.73
N SER A 139 10.85 18.07 -5.76
CA SER A 139 10.61 19.34 -6.42
C SER A 139 9.30 19.31 -7.22
N GLU A 140 8.72 20.48 -7.51
CA GLU A 140 7.47 20.58 -8.29
C GLU A 140 7.57 19.85 -9.63
N LYS A 141 8.73 19.94 -10.31
CA LYS A 141 8.99 19.31 -11.61
C LYS A 141 9.16 17.79 -11.57
N GLU A 142 9.21 17.18 -10.38
CA GLU A 142 9.36 15.74 -10.19
C GLU A 142 8.08 15.08 -9.67
N ARG A 143 7.13 15.87 -9.19
CA ARG A 143 5.94 15.34 -8.47
C ARG A 143 5.06 14.47 -9.34
N GLY A 144 4.84 14.85 -10.58
CA GLY A 144 4.02 14.06 -11.50
C GLY A 144 4.62 12.70 -11.80
N LEU A 145 5.87 12.66 -12.23
CA LEU A 145 6.56 11.41 -12.52
C LEU A 145 6.73 10.54 -11.26
N ALA A 146 7.08 11.14 -10.13
CA ALA A 146 7.22 10.40 -8.87
C ALA A 146 5.88 9.77 -8.46
N ASN A 147 4.78 10.51 -8.52
CA ASN A 147 3.44 10.01 -8.23
C ASN A 147 3.03 8.90 -9.20
N GLY A 148 3.31 9.06 -10.50
CA GLY A 148 3.09 8.01 -11.50
C GLY A 148 3.85 6.72 -11.17
N LEU A 149 5.12 6.82 -10.74
CA LEU A 149 5.93 5.67 -10.33
C LEU A 149 5.47 5.06 -9.00
N MET A 150 5.00 5.86 -8.04
CA MET A 150 4.39 5.38 -6.80
C MET A 150 3.20 4.46 -7.12
N PHE A 151 2.23 4.94 -7.87
CA PHE A 151 1.08 4.14 -8.27
C PHE A 151 1.45 2.95 -9.16
N ALA A 152 2.43 3.09 -10.04
CA ALA A 152 2.94 1.96 -10.83
C ALA A 152 3.55 0.87 -9.91
N GLY A 153 4.32 1.27 -8.89
CA GLY A 153 4.85 0.33 -7.88
C GLY A 153 3.75 -0.41 -7.12
N GLN A 154 2.74 0.31 -6.64
CA GLN A 154 1.59 -0.29 -5.95
C GLN A 154 0.84 -1.27 -6.88
N THR A 155 0.52 -0.83 -8.11
CA THR A 155 -0.22 -1.64 -9.08
C THR A 155 0.54 -2.91 -9.48
N LEU A 156 1.86 -2.84 -9.68
CA LEU A 156 2.67 -4.01 -9.98
C LEU A 156 2.92 -4.89 -8.74
N GLY A 157 2.84 -4.32 -7.56
CA GLY A 157 2.89 -5.07 -6.30
C GLY A 157 1.72 -6.02 -6.11
N VAL A 158 0.52 -5.63 -6.56
CA VAL A 158 -0.70 -6.46 -6.41
C VAL A 158 -0.56 -7.83 -7.07
N PRO A 159 -0.24 -7.99 -8.36
CA PRO A 159 -0.03 -9.29 -8.96
C PRO A 159 1.16 -10.06 -8.36
N LEU A 160 2.20 -9.38 -7.84
CA LEU A 160 3.29 -10.06 -7.14
C LEU A 160 2.82 -10.74 -5.85
N GLY A 161 1.99 -10.09 -5.05
CA GLY A 161 1.42 -10.69 -3.84
C GLY A 161 0.25 -11.63 -4.10
N GLY A 162 -0.48 -11.42 -5.19
CA GLY A 162 -1.61 -12.24 -5.62
C GLY A 162 -1.20 -13.39 -6.54
N ALA A 163 -1.22 -13.15 -7.84
CA ALA A 163 -1.01 -14.17 -8.86
C ALA A 163 0.33 -14.90 -8.73
N CYS A 164 1.45 -14.18 -8.55
CA CYS A 164 2.76 -14.83 -8.42
C CYS A 164 2.84 -15.73 -7.19
N VAL A 165 2.27 -15.31 -6.06
CA VAL A 165 2.23 -16.15 -4.85
C VAL A 165 1.34 -17.37 -5.05
N LEU A 166 0.21 -17.26 -5.74
CA LEU A 166 -0.63 -18.41 -6.08
C LEU A 166 0.13 -19.41 -6.96
N TYR A 167 0.85 -18.95 -7.97
CA TYR A 167 1.73 -19.83 -8.77
C TYR A 167 2.79 -20.51 -7.91
N LEU A 168 3.39 -19.81 -6.96
CA LEU A 168 4.35 -20.44 -6.04
C LEU A 168 3.70 -21.52 -5.17
N ILE A 169 2.45 -21.34 -4.75
CA ILE A 169 1.70 -22.32 -3.95
C ILE A 169 1.29 -23.53 -4.81
N GLU A 170 0.86 -23.31 -6.04
CA GLU A 170 0.45 -24.39 -6.96
C GLU A 170 1.64 -25.18 -7.51
N GLY A 171 2.78 -24.55 -7.58
CA GLY A 171 3.98 -25.10 -8.20
C GLY A 171 4.21 -24.58 -9.62
N ILE A 172 5.49 -24.36 -9.93
CA ILE A 172 5.93 -23.86 -11.24
C ILE A 172 6.98 -24.84 -11.77
N ASP A 173 6.73 -25.39 -12.96
CA ASP A 173 7.70 -26.26 -13.62
C ASP A 173 8.78 -25.43 -14.34
N LEU A 174 9.78 -25.01 -13.57
CA LEU A 174 10.96 -24.32 -14.09
C LEU A 174 12.11 -25.31 -14.17
N TRP A 175 12.61 -25.55 -15.38
CA TRP A 175 13.70 -26.51 -15.63
C TRP A 175 14.98 -26.21 -14.81
N TRP A 176 15.21 -24.94 -14.44
CA TRP A 176 16.37 -24.49 -13.66
C TRP A 176 16.09 -24.37 -12.14
N LEU A 177 14.84 -24.55 -11.71
CA LEU A 177 14.46 -24.50 -10.30
C LEU A 177 13.42 -25.57 -9.96
N PRO A 178 13.80 -26.87 -10.02
CA PRO A 178 12.86 -27.98 -9.81
C PRO A 178 12.23 -28.01 -8.41
N ALA A 179 12.82 -27.31 -7.43
CA ALA A 179 12.27 -27.21 -6.07
C ALA A 179 10.90 -26.51 -5.99
N LEU A 180 10.52 -25.76 -7.02
CA LEU A 180 9.21 -25.11 -7.07
C LEU A 180 8.14 -25.92 -7.81
N ARG A 181 8.47 -27.08 -8.36
CA ARG A 181 7.53 -27.93 -9.14
C ARG A 181 6.34 -28.40 -8.30
N ASP A 182 6.58 -28.79 -7.05
CA ASP A 182 5.56 -29.34 -6.16
C ASP A 182 4.80 -28.25 -5.38
N GLY A 183 5.12 -26.97 -5.64
CA GLY A 183 4.57 -25.85 -4.93
C GLY A 183 5.13 -25.66 -3.51
N ILE A 184 4.72 -24.56 -2.87
CA ILE A 184 5.10 -24.25 -1.49
C ILE A 184 3.87 -24.23 -0.59
N PRO A 185 3.99 -24.61 0.69
CA PRO A 185 2.91 -24.44 1.66
C PRO A 185 2.45 -22.99 1.77
N VAL A 186 1.17 -22.78 2.04
CA VAL A 186 0.59 -21.41 2.22
C VAL A 186 1.36 -20.62 3.29
N GLN A 187 1.83 -21.27 4.34
CA GLN A 187 2.67 -20.64 5.38
C GLN A 187 3.99 -20.09 4.81
N SER A 188 4.57 -20.77 3.81
CA SER A 188 5.79 -20.30 3.13
C SER A 188 5.54 -19.06 2.29
N ALA A 189 4.31 -18.85 1.80
CA ALA A 189 3.93 -17.67 1.06
C ALA A 189 3.99 -16.37 1.90
N TYR A 190 3.71 -16.46 3.21
CA TYR A 190 3.92 -15.33 4.12
C TYR A 190 5.38 -14.86 4.14
N TRP A 191 6.35 -15.82 4.11
CA TRP A 191 7.77 -15.48 4.06
C TRP A 191 8.16 -14.72 2.80
N PHE A 192 7.53 -15.02 1.67
CA PHE A 192 7.75 -14.25 0.43
C PHE A 192 7.35 -12.79 0.61
N VAL A 193 6.16 -12.53 1.14
CA VAL A 193 5.67 -11.15 1.38
C VAL A 193 6.55 -10.44 2.41
N ILE A 194 6.89 -11.12 3.51
CA ILE A 194 7.78 -10.59 4.56
C ILE A 194 9.17 -10.25 3.97
N ALA A 195 9.73 -11.15 3.15
CA ALA A 195 11.03 -10.93 2.52
C ALA A 195 11.01 -9.70 1.59
N CYS A 196 9.93 -9.51 0.82
CA CYS A 196 9.77 -8.31 -0.02
C CYS A 196 9.73 -7.03 0.80
N ILE A 197 8.96 -6.99 1.90
CA ILE A 197 8.92 -5.83 2.80
C ILE A 197 10.31 -5.58 3.41
N LEU A 198 10.96 -6.62 3.96
CA LEU A 198 12.28 -6.50 4.57
C LEU A 198 13.36 -6.09 3.57
N LEU A 199 13.28 -6.53 2.32
CA LEU A 199 14.18 -6.12 1.25
C LEU A 199 14.10 -4.61 1.01
N VAL A 200 12.89 -4.06 0.88
CA VAL A 200 12.69 -2.62 0.72
C VAL A 200 13.09 -1.87 2.00
N THR A 201 12.74 -2.40 3.17
CA THR A 201 13.18 -1.82 4.45
C THR A 201 14.69 -1.68 4.51
N THR A 202 15.42 -2.73 4.15
CA THR A 202 16.89 -2.76 4.26
C THR A 202 17.60 -1.96 3.18
N LEU A 203 17.12 -2.02 1.93
CA LEU A 203 17.77 -1.38 0.79
C LEU A 203 17.34 0.08 0.57
N VAL A 204 16.13 0.43 0.97
CA VAL A 204 15.56 1.78 0.73
C VAL A 204 15.45 2.56 2.04
N VAL A 205 14.74 2.02 3.06
CA VAL A 205 14.38 2.78 4.25
C VAL A 205 15.58 2.97 5.19
N LEU A 206 16.35 1.90 5.45
CA LEU A 206 17.48 1.99 6.38
C LEU A 206 18.59 2.95 5.92
N PRO A 207 18.99 2.99 4.62
CA PRO A 207 20.01 3.94 4.17
C PRO A 207 19.50 5.38 4.02
N MET A 208 18.20 5.61 4.05
CA MET A 208 17.58 6.92 3.88
C MET A 208 18.02 7.89 4.98
N LYS A 209 18.39 9.11 4.62
CA LYS A 209 18.76 10.18 5.55
C LYS A 209 17.93 11.40 5.24
N GLU A 210 16.99 11.69 6.11
CA GLU A 210 16.19 12.92 6.06
C GLU A 210 16.96 14.10 6.65
N ILE A 211 16.67 15.29 6.14
CA ILE A 211 17.12 16.54 6.74
C ILE A 211 16.35 16.70 8.07
N PRO A 212 17.05 16.92 9.20
CA PRO A 212 16.37 17.08 10.49
C PRO A 212 15.36 18.24 10.43
N HIS A 213 14.14 17.97 10.91
CA HIS A 213 13.16 19.03 11.10
C HIS A 213 13.63 19.97 12.24
N GLU A 214 13.50 21.27 12.02
CA GLU A 214 13.72 22.23 13.09
C GLU A 214 12.80 21.88 14.27
N ARG A 215 13.42 21.70 15.47
CA ARG A 215 12.67 21.47 16.69
C ARG A 215 11.81 22.70 16.95
N ARG A 216 10.53 22.62 16.74
CA ARG A 216 9.60 23.52 17.38
C ARG A 216 9.82 23.39 18.90
N ASN A 217 10.28 24.45 19.52
CA ASN A 217 10.46 24.53 20.98
C ASN A 217 9.11 24.32 21.66
N THR A 218 8.78 23.08 21.99
CA THR A 218 7.60 22.72 22.77
C THR A 218 8.02 22.48 24.22
N SER A 219 8.13 23.58 24.96
CA SER A 219 8.14 23.51 26.40
C SER A 219 6.68 23.39 26.92
N ARG A 220 6.48 22.47 27.79
CA ARG A 220 5.48 22.32 28.85
C ARG A 220 4.06 21.87 28.63
N ASP A 221 3.49 21.88 27.41
CA ASP A 221 2.10 21.39 27.30
C ASP A 221 1.85 20.61 25.99
N ARG A 222 2.53 19.46 25.86
CA ARG A 222 2.44 18.62 24.64
C ARG A 222 1.01 18.20 24.30
N LEU A 223 0.17 17.94 25.32
CA LEU A 223 -1.21 17.50 25.11
C LEU A 223 -2.15 18.64 24.70
N GLN A 224 -2.01 19.81 25.32
CA GLN A 224 -2.80 20.99 24.94
C GLN A 224 -2.40 21.53 23.58
N THR A 225 -1.09 21.58 23.31
CA THR A 225 -0.55 21.99 22.00
C THR A 225 -1.00 21.02 20.91
N ALA A 226 -0.93 19.70 21.13
CA ALA A 226 -1.41 18.69 20.18
C ALA A 226 -2.92 18.82 19.91
N LYS A 227 -3.74 19.02 20.95
CA LYS A 227 -5.19 19.25 20.81
C LYS A 227 -5.48 20.52 19.98
N THR A 228 -4.80 21.61 20.28
CA THR A 228 -4.97 22.88 19.55
C THR A 228 -4.49 22.75 18.09
N GLU A 229 -3.38 22.05 17.86
CA GLU A 229 -2.85 21.80 16.53
C GLU A 229 -3.76 20.88 15.72
N ILE A 230 -4.32 19.82 16.31
CA ILE A 230 -5.30 18.94 15.65
C ILE A 230 -6.58 19.73 15.26
N VAL A 231 -7.12 20.51 16.19
CA VAL A 231 -8.30 21.36 15.91
C VAL A 231 -7.98 22.40 14.85
N SER A 232 -6.82 23.06 14.93
CA SER A 232 -6.36 24.01 13.90
C SER A 232 -6.16 23.32 12.55
N TYR A 233 -5.58 22.13 12.52
CA TYR A 233 -5.40 21.34 11.30
C TYR A 233 -6.74 20.98 10.68
N ILE A 234 -7.69 20.43 11.46
CA ILE A 234 -9.03 20.09 10.98
C ILE A 234 -9.77 21.33 10.46
N THR A 235 -9.73 22.43 11.20
CA THR A 235 -10.42 23.66 10.80
C THR A 235 -9.79 24.30 9.56
N THR A 236 -8.46 24.29 9.44
CA THR A 236 -7.75 24.82 8.28
C THR A 236 -7.98 23.96 7.06
N THR A 237 -7.92 22.63 7.21
CA THR A 237 -8.22 21.67 6.15
C THR A 237 -9.66 21.82 5.69
N TRP A 238 -10.63 21.86 6.59
CA TRP A 238 -12.04 22.09 6.27
C TRP A 238 -12.26 23.39 5.52
N LYS A 239 -11.71 24.49 6.02
CA LYS A 239 -11.79 25.81 5.36
C LYS A 239 -11.14 25.78 3.97
N SER A 240 -10.04 25.05 3.79
CA SER A 240 -9.37 24.91 2.50
C SER A 240 -10.20 24.13 1.49
N PHE A 241 -10.87 23.05 1.94
CA PHE A 241 -11.73 22.25 1.08
C PHE A 241 -13.08 22.91 0.77
N VAL A 242 -13.72 23.54 1.75
CA VAL A 242 -15.05 24.15 1.57
C VAL A 242 -14.94 25.59 1.07
N GLY A 243 -13.90 26.31 1.47
CA GLY A 243 -13.73 27.75 1.18
C GLY A 243 -13.25 28.09 -0.23
N LYS A 244 -12.55 27.15 -0.90
CA LYS A 244 -11.99 27.38 -2.24
C LYS A 244 -12.82 26.65 -3.30
N SER A 245 -13.29 27.38 -4.34
CA SER A 245 -14.06 26.77 -5.44
C SER A 245 -13.33 25.63 -6.12
N VAL A 246 -12.02 25.77 -6.37
CA VAL A 246 -11.17 24.74 -6.97
C VAL A 246 -11.14 23.44 -6.14
N ALA A 247 -11.04 23.57 -4.81
CA ALA A 247 -11.03 22.39 -3.92
C ALA A 247 -12.41 21.70 -3.89
N ARG A 248 -13.51 22.46 -3.97
CA ARG A 248 -14.87 21.88 -4.07
C ARG A 248 -15.06 21.11 -5.38
N TYR A 249 -14.59 21.65 -6.50
CA TYR A 249 -14.60 20.91 -7.77
C TYR A 249 -13.70 19.69 -7.72
N GLY A 250 -12.50 19.77 -7.13
CA GLY A 250 -11.63 18.64 -6.91
C GLY A 250 -12.28 17.53 -6.07
N LEU A 251 -12.98 17.90 -4.99
CA LEU A 251 -13.75 16.96 -4.17
C LEU A 251 -14.90 16.31 -4.98
N LEU A 252 -15.63 17.11 -5.79
CA LEU A 252 -16.67 16.58 -6.66
C LEU A 252 -16.10 15.57 -7.66
N PHE A 253 -14.98 15.89 -8.31
CA PHE A 253 -14.28 14.99 -9.23
C PHE A 253 -13.77 13.74 -8.54
N ALA A 254 -13.28 13.81 -7.31
CA ALA A 254 -12.83 12.66 -6.53
C ALA A 254 -13.98 11.74 -6.13
N LEU A 255 -15.16 12.28 -5.86
CA LEU A 255 -16.34 11.50 -5.45
C LEU A 255 -17.05 10.83 -6.63
N LEU A 256 -17.07 11.46 -7.81
CA LEU A 256 -17.76 10.95 -8.99
C LEU A 256 -17.21 9.59 -9.48
N PRO A 257 -15.87 9.40 -9.62
CA PRO A 257 -15.32 8.13 -10.09
C PRO A 257 -15.32 7.03 -9.03
N ALA A 258 -15.29 7.37 -7.74
CA ALA A 258 -15.13 6.40 -6.67
C ALA A 258 -16.27 5.35 -6.64
N GLY A 259 -17.53 5.79 -6.81
CA GLY A 259 -18.67 4.90 -6.88
C GLY A 259 -18.67 4.04 -8.15
N ALA A 260 -18.37 4.65 -9.30
CA ALA A 260 -18.32 3.95 -10.59
C ALA A 260 -17.17 2.94 -10.64
N ASN A 261 -15.98 3.32 -10.14
CA ASN A 261 -14.83 2.41 -10.06
C ASN A 261 -15.09 1.27 -9.08
N GLY A 262 -15.65 1.53 -7.89
CA GLY A 262 -15.99 0.48 -6.93
C GLY A 262 -16.99 -0.53 -7.50
N LEU A 263 -18.04 -0.06 -8.19
CA LEU A 263 -19.02 -0.92 -8.85
C LEU A 263 -18.40 -1.69 -10.01
N SER A 264 -17.59 -1.03 -10.83
CA SER A 264 -16.90 -1.67 -11.97
C SER A 264 -15.97 -2.79 -11.50
N LEU A 265 -15.13 -2.54 -10.48
CA LEU A 265 -14.24 -3.55 -9.92
C LEU A 265 -14.98 -4.75 -9.32
N ALA A 266 -16.11 -4.50 -8.64
CA ALA A 266 -16.92 -5.56 -8.05
C ALA A 266 -17.60 -6.43 -9.12
N LEU A 267 -18.06 -5.84 -10.22
CA LEU A 267 -18.80 -6.54 -11.29
C LEU A 267 -17.88 -7.13 -12.36
N GLN A 268 -16.69 -6.61 -12.54
CA GLN A 268 -15.80 -6.99 -13.65
C GLN A 268 -15.53 -8.50 -13.71
N LYS A 269 -15.20 -9.12 -12.58
CA LYS A 269 -14.92 -10.57 -12.52
C LYS A 269 -16.19 -11.39 -12.73
N THR A 270 -17.32 -10.96 -12.18
CA THR A 270 -18.62 -11.65 -12.38
C THR A 270 -19.03 -11.60 -13.83
N VAL A 271 -18.95 -10.43 -14.47
CA VAL A 271 -19.27 -10.26 -15.89
C VAL A 271 -18.35 -11.11 -16.78
N ALA A 272 -17.05 -11.16 -16.48
CA ALA A 272 -16.10 -11.98 -17.22
C ALA A 272 -16.49 -13.47 -17.19
N VAL A 273 -16.87 -14.00 -16.01
CA VAL A 273 -17.38 -15.38 -15.89
C VAL A 273 -18.68 -15.58 -16.67
N GLU A 274 -19.64 -14.64 -16.58
CA GLU A 274 -20.93 -14.72 -17.29
C GLU A 274 -20.77 -14.74 -18.81
N ILE A 275 -19.77 -14.04 -19.37
CA ILE A 275 -19.49 -14.06 -20.82
C ILE A 275 -18.56 -15.20 -21.25
N GLY A 276 -18.20 -16.11 -20.30
CA GLY A 276 -17.53 -17.37 -20.61
C GLY A 276 -16.00 -17.34 -20.55
N PHE A 277 -15.37 -16.34 -19.89
CA PHE A 277 -13.95 -16.36 -19.66
C PHE A 277 -13.58 -17.48 -18.67
N SER A 278 -12.52 -18.21 -18.96
CA SER A 278 -11.92 -19.18 -18.03
C SER A 278 -11.15 -18.46 -16.92
N ASP A 279 -10.84 -19.17 -15.83
CA ASP A 279 -10.03 -18.63 -14.76
C ASP A 279 -8.63 -18.18 -15.26
N GLY A 280 -8.07 -18.90 -16.24
CA GLY A 280 -6.82 -18.52 -16.90
C GLY A 280 -6.94 -17.20 -17.68
N ASP A 281 -8.01 -17.03 -18.46
CA ASP A 281 -8.24 -15.79 -19.20
C ASP A 281 -8.41 -14.59 -18.27
N ILE A 282 -9.07 -14.78 -17.13
CA ILE A 282 -9.26 -13.74 -16.10
C ILE A 282 -7.91 -13.40 -15.46
N ALA A 283 -7.08 -14.39 -15.14
CA ALA A 283 -5.75 -14.17 -14.58
C ALA A 283 -4.83 -13.41 -15.56
N ASP A 284 -4.80 -13.82 -16.82
CA ASP A 284 -4.03 -13.15 -17.88
C ASP A 284 -4.50 -11.71 -18.09
N LEU A 285 -5.81 -11.48 -18.07
CA LEU A 285 -6.39 -10.14 -18.15
C LEU A 285 -5.99 -9.27 -16.95
N GLU A 286 -5.97 -9.84 -15.75
CA GLU A 286 -5.57 -9.11 -14.53
C GLU A 286 -4.10 -8.70 -14.58
N VAL A 287 -3.21 -9.58 -15.01
CA VAL A 287 -1.78 -9.27 -15.19
C VAL A 287 -1.57 -8.23 -16.29
N ALA A 288 -2.18 -8.44 -17.47
CA ALA A 288 -2.06 -7.52 -18.59
C ALA A 288 -2.60 -6.11 -18.26
N SER A 289 -3.77 -6.05 -17.61
CA SER A 289 -4.36 -4.78 -17.18
C SER A 289 -3.50 -4.06 -16.11
N SER A 290 -2.90 -4.80 -15.19
CA SER A 290 -2.01 -4.23 -14.18
C SER A 290 -0.75 -3.60 -14.80
N ILE A 291 -0.16 -4.28 -15.79
CA ILE A 291 1.00 -3.75 -16.53
C ILE A 291 0.59 -2.49 -17.32
N LEU A 292 -0.53 -2.55 -18.04
CA LEU A 292 -1.04 -1.41 -18.81
C LEU A 292 -1.32 -0.21 -17.88
N TRP A 293 -1.98 -0.47 -16.75
CA TRP A 293 -2.28 0.57 -15.76
C TRP A 293 -1.01 1.19 -15.20
N ALA A 294 0.01 0.41 -14.85
CA ALA A 294 1.29 0.91 -14.38
C ALA A 294 1.98 1.80 -15.43
N VAL A 295 1.98 1.39 -16.69
CA VAL A 295 2.51 2.21 -17.81
C VAL A 295 1.74 3.52 -17.93
N MET A 296 0.40 3.47 -17.86
CA MET A 296 -0.43 4.67 -17.95
C MET A 296 -0.24 5.62 -16.75
N CYS A 297 0.01 5.11 -15.55
CA CYS A 297 0.38 5.93 -14.39
C CYS A 297 1.68 6.70 -14.63
N VAL A 298 2.71 6.05 -15.16
CA VAL A 298 4.00 6.70 -15.47
C VAL A 298 3.82 7.73 -16.59
N LEU A 299 3.11 7.39 -17.66
CA LEU A 299 2.85 8.32 -18.76
C LEU A 299 2.05 9.54 -18.29
N GLY A 300 1.01 9.32 -17.47
CA GLY A 300 0.23 10.38 -16.85
C GLY A 300 1.08 11.31 -15.98
N GLY A 301 2.00 10.74 -15.21
CA GLY A 301 2.96 11.50 -14.42
C GLY A 301 3.89 12.38 -15.27
N ILE A 302 4.43 11.83 -16.37
CA ILE A 302 5.28 12.57 -17.32
C ILE A 302 4.49 13.72 -17.99
N ILE A 303 3.25 13.46 -18.38
CA ILE A 303 2.38 14.45 -19.00
C ILE A 303 2.07 15.56 -17.99
N SER A 304 1.74 15.21 -16.76
CA SER A 304 1.48 16.17 -15.68
C SER A 304 2.68 17.09 -15.43
N ASP A 305 3.90 16.55 -15.37
CA ASP A 305 5.12 17.37 -15.17
C ASP A 305 5.44 18.29 -16.34
N ARG A 306 4.92 17.99 -17.56
CA ARG A 306 5.13 18.82 -18.76
C ARG A 306 4.08 19.89 -18.98
N LEU A 307 2.85 19.62 -18.58
CA LEU A 307 1.71 20.52 -18.81
C LEU A 307 1.47 21.48 -17.64
N GLY A 308 1.99 21.20 -16.46
CA GLY A 308 1.87 21.99 -15.24
C GLY A 308 0.74 21.49 -14.35
#